data_fe0a96cb290df6b54a2c2a7df3ef8ab9
#
_entry.id   fe0a96cb290df6b54a2c2a7df3ef8ab9
#
_cell.length_a   1.000
_cell.length_b   1.000
_cell.length_c   1.000
_cell.angle_alpha   90.00
_cell.angle_beta   90.00
_cell.angle_gamma   90.00
#
_symmetry.space_group_name_H-M   'P 1'
#
loop_
_entity.id
_entity.type
_entity.pdbx_description
1 polymer ?
#
loop_
_entity_poly.entity_id
_entity_poly.type
_entity_poly.pdbx_seq_one_letter_code
_entity_poly.pdbx_strand_id
1 'polypeptide(L)' 'MNAAQNRYDLRKDADGSWAVYDIFTGQTVEVNGIPQDGLDIQIADDLVDLLNLEYINRRKGSTH' A
#
# COMPACT_ATOMS: atom_id res chain seq x y z
N MET A 1 -14.25 -14.11 8.06
CA MET A 1 -13.71 -13.55 7.99
C MET A 1 -13.09 -13.13 6.99
N ASN A 2 -12.69 -12.52 6.75
CA ASN A 2 -12.21 -11.99 5.82
C ASN A 2 -10.82 -12.15 5.76
N ALA A 3 -10.45 -13.10 5.08
CA ALA A 3 -9.09 -13.43 4.93
C ALA A 3 -8.34 -12.39 4.19
N ALA A 4 -9.02 -11.63 3.43
CA ALA A 4 -8.34 -10.70 2.61
C ALA A 4 -8.18 -9.41 3.35
N GLN A 5 -7.20 -9.37 4.22
CA GLN A 5 -6.93 -8.18 4.91
C GLN A 5 -5.94 -7.37 4.17
N ASN A 6 -6.27 -6.13 3.90
CA ASN A 6 -5.36 -5.21 3.24
C ASN A 6 -4.27 -4.80 4.22
N ARG A 7 -3.08 -4.70 3.72
CA ARG A 7 -1.94 -4.25 4.49
C ARG A 7 -1.61 -2.80 4.21
N TYR A 8 -2.02 -2.30 3.06
CA TYR A 8 -1.66 -0.95 2.60
C TYR A 8 -2.90 -0.13 2.37
N ASP A 9 -2.82 1.17 2.59
CA ASP A 9 -3.93 2.08 2.40
C ASP A 9 -3.42 3.44 1.98
N LEU A 10 -4.34 4.31 1.64
CA LEU A 10 -4.04 5.67 1.20
C LEU A 10 -4.08 6.64 2.35
N ARG A 11 -3.24 7.67 2.27
CA ARG A 11 -3.29 8.78 3.20
C ARG A 11 -3.24 10.08 2.40
N LYS A 12 -4.16 10.99 2.69
CA LYS A 12 -4.13 12.30 2.05
C LYS A 12 -3.29 13.23 2.91
N ASP A 13 -2.29 13.84 2.28
CA ASP A 13 -1.40 14.75 2.97
C ASP A 13 -1.92 16.19 2.91
N ALA A 14 -1.31 17.07 3.71
CA ALA A 14 -1.81 18.43 3.86
C ALA A 14 -1.72 19.24 2.57
N ASP A 15 -0.82 18.90 1.67
CA ASP A 15 -0.66 19.61 0.40
C ASP A 15 -1.62 19.10 -0.68
N GLY A 16 -2.53 18.21 -0.34
CA GLY A 16 -3.49 17.67 -1.28
C GLY A 16 -3.01 16.47 -2.08
N SER A 17 -1.76 16.08 -1.91
CA SER A 17 -1.25 14.88 -2.55
C SER A 17 -1.58 13.65 -1.72
N TRP A 18 -1.29 12.49 -2.26
CA TRP A 18 -1.60 11.23 -1.60
C TRP A 18 -0.35 10.41 -1.37
N ALA A 19 -0.41 9.60 -0.33
CA ALA A 19 0.68 8.69 -0.01
C ALA A 19 0.11 7.30 0.24
N VAL A 20 0.97 6.30 0.09
CA VAL A 20 0.63 4.92 0.40
C VAL A 20 1.38 4.57 1.68
N TYR A 21 0.68 4.00 2.64
CA TYR A 21 1.30 3.63 3.90
C TYR A 21 0.95 2.20 4.29
N ASP A 22 1.81 1.63 5.13
CA ASP A 22 1.64 0.28 5.65
C ASP A 22 0.79 0.40 6.91
N ILE A 23 -0.38 -0.22 6.91
CA ILE A 23 -1.32 -0.16 8.03
C ILE A 23 -0.69 -0.76 9.29
N PHE A 24 0.14 -1.79 9.13
CA PHE A 24 0.72 -2.49 10.26
C PHE A 24 1.76 -1.65 11.01
N THR A 25 2.50 -0.83 10.30
CA THR A 25 3.57 -0.03 10.90
C THR A 25 3.24 1.45 10.98
N GLY A 26 2.27 1.90 10.19
CA GLY A 26 1.92 3.31 10.08
C GLY A 26 2.89 4.12 9.23
N GLN A 27 3.87 3.48 8.62
CA GLN A 27 4.90 4.20 7.88
C GLN A 27 4.61 4.25 6.40
N THR A 28 5.06 5.32 5.75
CA THR A 28 4.96 5.44 4.29
C THR A 28 5.76 4.32 3.63
N VAL A 29 5.17 3.73 2.62
CA VAL A 29 5.80 2.65 1.86
C VAL A 29 6.93 3.21 1.03
N GLU A 30 8.03 2.46 0.93
CA GLU A 30 9.14 2.79 0.05
C GLU A 30 9.27 1.72 -1.02
N VAL A 31 9.50 2.16 -2.25
CA VAL A 31 9.79 1.26 -3.35
C VAL A 31 11.18 1.62 -3.86
N ASN A 32 12.10 0.68 -3.79
CA ASN A 32 13.51 0.90 -4.14
C ASN A 32 14.11 2.08 -3.38
N GLY A 33 13.71 2.22 -2.12
CA GLY A 33 14.22 3.30 -1.27
C GLY A 33 13.53 4.65 -1.49
N ILE A 34 12.53 4.71 -2.36
CA ILE A 34 11.83 5.96 -2.65
C ILE A 34 10.49 5.94 -1.95
N PRO A 35 10.23 6.90 -1.05
CA PRO A 35 8.93 6.97 -0.37
C PRO A 35 7.81 7.23 -1.37
N GLN A 36 6.71 6.52 -1.22
CA GLN A 36 5.57 6.64 -2.12
C GLN A 36 4.60 7.68 -1.59
N ASP A 37 4.98 8.96 -1.72
CA ASP A 37 4.16 10.09 -1.31
C ASP A 37 4.18 11.13 -2.42
N GLY A 38 3.45 12.22 -2.23
CA GLY A 38 3.36 13.25 -3.27
C GLY A 38 2.69 12.76 -4.53
N LEU A 39 1.80 11.78 -4.43
CA LEU A 39 1.22 11.10 -5.58
C LEU A 39 -0.16 11.65 -5.91
N ASP A 40 -0.52 11.53 -7.19
CA ASP A 40 -1.88 11.73 -7.64
C ASP A 40 -2.75 10.59 -7.09
N ILE A 41 -4.04 10.87 -6.86
CA ILE A 41 -4.94 9.88 -6.26
C ILE A 41 -5.03 8.61 -7.10
N GLN A 42 -5.07 8.71 -8.41
CA GLN A 42 -5.17 7.53 -9.25
C GLN A 42 -3.93 6.65 -9.17
N ILE A 43 -2.76 7.29 -9.16
CA ILE A 43 -1.51 6.56 -9.04
C ILE A 43 -1.42 5.89 -7.68
N ALA A 44 -1.77 6.61 -6.63
CA ALA A 44 -1.71 6.06 -5.28
C ALA A 44 -2.69 4.91 -5.11
N ASP A 45 -3.89 5.04 -5.65
CA ASP A 45 -4.92 4.00 -5.57
C ASP A 45 -4.48 2.74 -6.30
N ASP A 46 -3.93 2.89 -7.49
CA ASP A 46 -3.43 1.75 -8.26
C ASP A 46 -2.29 1.04 -7.52
N LEU A 47 -1.43 1.81 -6.89
CA LEU A 47 -0.30 1.25 -6.15
C LEU A 47 -0.78 0.48 -4.93
N VAL A 48 -1.76 1.01 -4.20
CA VAL A 48 -2.33 0.31 -3.06
C VAL A 48 -2.92 -1.03 -3.49
N ASP A 49 -3.67 -1.04 -4.60
CA ASP A 49 -4.27 -2.25 -5.09
C ASP A 49 -3.20 -3.28 -5.44
N LEU A 50 -2.16 -2.86 -6.14
CA LEU A 50 -1.08 -3.74 -6.53
C LEU A 50 -0.35 -4.32 -5.32
N LEU A 51 -0.02 -3.47 -4.36
CA LEU A 51 0.72 -3.91 -3.17
C LEU A 51 -0.11 -4.87 -2.32
N ASN A 52 -1.39 -4.60 -2.17
CA ASN A 52 -2.27 -5.49 -1.41
C ASN A 52 -2.42 -6.83 -2.12
N LEU A 53 -2.53 -6.81 -3.44
CA LEU A 53 -2.64 -8.04 -4.21
C LEU A 53 -1.36 -8.87 -4.06
N GLU A 54 -0.21 -8.24 -4.15
CA GLU A 54 1.06 -8.94 -3.98
C GLU A 54 1.21 -9.52 -2.59
N TYR A 55 0.80 -8.77 -1.58
CA TYR A 55 0.86 -9.24 -0.21
C TYR A 55 -0.01 -10.47 0.00
N ILE A 56 -1.25 -10.42 -0.50
CA ILE A 56 -2.18 -11.55 -0.37
C ILE A 56 -1.65 -12.77 -1.13
N ASN A 57 -1.14 -12.55 -2.33
CA ASN A 57 -0.59 -13.65 -3.13
C ASN A 57 0.63 -14.27 -2.48
N ARG A 58 1.47 -13.44 -1.87
CA ARG A 58 2.65 -13.94 -1.19
C ARG A 58 2.28 -14.81 0.00
N ARG A 59 1.24 -14.42 0.74
CA ARG A 59 0.76 -15.22 1.86
C ARG A 59 0.24 -16.57 1.39
N LYS A 60 -0.49 -16.58 0.28
CA LYS A 60 -0.96 -17.85 -0.26
C LYS A 60 0.20 -18.72 -0.73
N GLY A 61 1.18 -18.11 -1.37
CA GLY A 61 2.32 -18.83 -1.88
C GLY A 61 3.21 -19.42 -0.81
N SER A 62 3.18 -18.83 0.37
CA SER A 62 4.05 -19.28 1.43
C SER A 62 3.61 -20.58 2.09
N THR A 63 2.51 -21.13 1.65
CA THR A 63 2.02 -22.38 2.22
C THR A 63 2.65 -23.61 1.58
N HIS A 64 3.47 -23.45 0.60
CA HIS A 64 4.07 -24.61 -0.06
C HIS A 64 5.11 -25.27 0.78
#